data_120d4cc9cf59b03088a9fba6d5e70052
#
_entry.id   120d4cc9cf59b03088a9fba6d5e70052
#
_cell.length_a   1.000
_cell.length_b   1.000
_cell.length_c   1.000
_cell.angle_alpha   90.00
_cell.angle_beta   90.00
_cell.angle_gamma   90.00
#
_symmetry.space_group_name_H-M   'P 1'
#
loop_
_entity.id
_entity.type
_entity.pdbx_description
1 polymer ?
#
loop_
_entity_poly.entity_id
_entity_poly.type
_entity_poly.pdbx_seq_one_letter_code
_entity_poly.pdbx_strand_id
1 'polypeptide(L)'
;IKSSAASDVYKRQVYNLPAGNQYLMDYRIYPDGIINVNVKFTATDQEAIRTEVQEDTHLATYTPGKKKENKDQLEVPRIGVRFRIPQSLNVVEYFGRGPEENYIDRNAGSMVGRYKTTADFMYVDYVRPQENGHRTDTRWVALTDKNGRGLLVQAKQTIGFNALRNTVEDFDSEESSRPYQWRNRSPEEINQHNVDEARNLIRKMTHINDIVPRNFVEVCVDMRQQGVAGYDSWGAKVQPGYTIPANQNYEWGFTFVPVRAKGDVDKSLRYNY
;
A
#
# COMPACT_ATOMS: atom_id res chain seq x y z
N ILE A 1 34.21 -26.83 16.40
CA ILE A 1 33.80 -26.11 15.18
C ILE A 1 33.66 -24.66 15.59
N LYS A 2 34.62 -23.81 15.19
CA LYS A 2 34.46 -22.36 15.29
C LYS A 2 33.41 -21.98 14.25
N SER A 3 32.17 -21.81 14.67
CA SER A 3 31.20 -21.05 13.91
C SER A 3 31.71 -19.60 13.89
N SER A 4 32.31 -19.18 12.79
CA SER A 4 32.40 -17.76 12.50
C SER A 4 30.93 -17.33 12.33
N ALA A 5 30.38 -16.71 13.37
CA ALA A 5 29.08 -16.08 13.27
C ALA A 5 29.19 -15.04 12.15
N ALA A 6 28.58 -15.32 11.01
CA ALA A 6 28.42 -14.33 9.98
C ALA A 6 27.66 -13.16 10.63
N SER A 7 28.28 -12.00 10.63
CA SER A 7 27.69 -10.82 11.29
C SER A 7 26.43 -10.41 10.56
N ASP A 8 25.35 -10.19 11.32
CA ASP A 8 24.12 -9.58 10.78
C ASP A 8 24.46 -8.20 10.20
N VAL A 9 23.80 -7.85 9.11
CA VAL A 9 23.86 -6.50 8.54
C VAL A 9 22.68 -5.70 9.05
N TYR A 10 22.97 -4.55 9.58
CA TYR A 10 21.98 -3.59 10.03
C TYR A 10 21.93 -2.39 9.06
N LYS A 11 20.73 -2.01 8.60
CA LYS A 11 20.52 -0.85 7.76
C LYS A 11 19.37 -0.03 8.31
N ARG A 12 19.58 1.27 8.45
CA ARG A 12 18.55 2.27 8.79
C ARG A 12 18.31 3.19 7.62
N GLN A 13 17.03 3.42 7.29
CA GLN A 13 16.58 4.42 6.34
C GLN A 13 15.65 5.39 7.06
N VAL A 14 15.85 6.68 6.81
CA VAL A 14 15.00 7.76 7.33
C VAL A 14 14.44 8.51 6.14
N TYR A 15 13.13 8.57 6.05
CA TYR A 15 12.43 9.39 5.06
C TYR A 15 11.84 10.58 5.79
N ASN A 16 12.23 11.77 5.36
CA ASN A 16 11.60 13.01 5.79
C ASN A 16 10.36 13.22 4.92
N LEU A 17 9.22 13.25 5.56
CA LEU A 17 7.93 13.47 4.94
C LEU A 17 7.53 14.95 5.05
N PRO A 18 6.54 15.40 4.28
CA PRO A 18 5.97 16.72 4.45
C PRO A 18 5.58 17.02 5.90
N ALA A 19 5.58 18.30 6.26
CA ALA A 19 5.29 18.77 7.62
C ALA A 19 6.24 18.25 8.71
N GLY A 20 7.47 17.85 8.32
CA GLY A 20 8.48 17.38 9.25
C GLY A 20 8.24 15.99 9.84
N ASN A 21 7.20 15.28 9.44
CA ASN A 21 7.00 13.89 9.80
C ASN A 21 8.17 13.02 9.34
N GLN A 22 8.41 11.93 10.04
CA GLN A 22 9.48 11.00 9.68
C GLN A 22 8.95 9.57 9.56
N TYR A 23 9.44 8.86 8.55
CA TYR A 23 9.22 7.44 8.38
C TYR A 23 10.57 6.74 8.44
N LEU A 24 10.76 5.93 9.45
CA LEU A 24 12.02 5.28 9.76
C LEU A 24 11.86 3.78 9.53
N MET A 25 12.81 3.17 8.81
CA MET A 25 12.83 1.74 8.55
C MET A 25 14.17 1.15 9.00
N ASP A 26 14.10 0.20 9.92
CA ASP A 26 15.24 -0.56 10.41
C ASP A 26 15.20 -1.98 9.86
N TYR A 27 16.27 -2.35 9.16
CA TYR A 27 16.45 -3.69 8.60
C TYR A 27 17.55 -4.43 9.36
N ARG A 28 17.27 -5.65 9.75
CA ARG A 28 18.28 -6.59 10.22
C ARG A 28 18.30 -7.80 9.29
N ILE A 29 19.41 -7.95 8.58
CA ILE A 29 19.58 -8.94 7.53
C ILE A 29 20.48 -10.05 8.06
N TYR A 30 19.99 -11.27 8.03
CA TYR A 30 20.67 -12.46 8.53
C TYR A 30 21.33 -13.22 7.38
N PRO A 31 22.37 -14.04 7.68
CA PRO A 31 23.12 -14.80 6.64
C PRO A 31 22.28 -15.80 5.85
N ASP A 32 21.19 -16.29 6.41
CA ASP A 32 20.24 -17.20 5.75
C ASP A 32 19.26 -16.50 4.80
N GLY A 33 19.35 -15.17 4.72
CA GLY A 33 18.53 -14.32 3.87
C GLY A 33 17.22 -13.84 4.53
N ILE A 34 17.00 -14.15 5.81
CA ILE A 34 15.90 -13.58 6.58
C ILE A 34 16.16 -12.10 6.82
N ILE A 35 15.11 -11.28 6.70
CA ILE A 35 15.21 -9.83 6.91
C ILE A 35 14.09 -9.40 7.86
N ASN A 36 14.46 -8.96 9.05
CA ASN A 36 13.53 -8.30 9.95
C ASN A 36 13.42 -6.82 9.58
N VAL A 37 12.19 -6.35 9.46
CA VAL A 37 11.87 -4.94 9.17
C VAL A 37 11.07 -4.39 10.34
N ASN A 38 11.57 -3.35 10.96
CA ASN A 38 10.84 -2.55 11.93
C ASN A 38 10.63 -1.15 11.36
N VAL A 39 9.42 -0.65 11.52
CA VAL A 39 9.01 0.62 10.94
C VAL A 39 8.45 1.52 12.03
N LYS A 40 8.83 2.78 11.98
CA LYS A 40 8.32 3.81 12.87
C LYS A 40 7.90 5.04 12.06
N PHE A 41 6.66 5.44 12.20
CA PHE A 41 6.18 6.75 11.78
C PHE A 41 6.20 7.66 13.00
N THR A 42 6.87 8.80 12.88
CA THR A 42 6.92 9.83 13.92
C THR A 42 6.20 11.05 13.41
N ALA A 43 5.11 11.39 14.07
CA ALA A 43 4.34 12.59 13.78
C ALA A 43 5.02 13.81 14.40
N THR A 44 4.98 14.92 13.66
CA THR A 44 5.34 16.24 14.18
C THR A 44 4.13 17.03 14.64
N ASP A 45 4.35 18.29 15.00
CA ASP A 45 3.30 19.19 15.45
C ASP A 45 2.20 19.38 14.41
N GLN A 46 0.96 19.25 14.84
CA GLN A 46 -0.24 19.36 14.02
C GLN A 46 -0.41 20.71 13.33
N GLU A 47 0.09 21.79 13.94
CA GLU A 47 -0.08 23.13 13.42
C GLU A 47 0.75 23.32 12.16
N ALA A 48 1.98 22.77 12.11
CA ALA A 48 2.82 22.76 10.93
C ALA A 48 2.18 21.98 9.76
N ILE A 49 1.58 20.81 10.05
CA ILE A 49 0.87 20.00 9.06
C ILE A 49 -0.32 20.75 8.46
N ARG A 50 -1.09 21.46 9.28
CA ARG A 50 -2.23 22.25 8.82
C ARG A 50 -1.83 23.38 7.86
N THR A 51 -0.70 24.01 8.13
CA THR A 51 -0.20 25.12 7.29
C THR A 51 0.22 24.61 5.93
N GLU A 52 0.98 23.52 5.84
CA GLU A 52 1.39 22.94 4.55
C GLU A 52 0.22 22.41 3.71
N VAL A 53 -0.76 21.75 4.34
CA VAL A 53 -1.96 21.27 3.63
C VAL A 53 -2.85 22.41 3.14
N GLN A 54 -2.81 23.58 3.80
CA GLN A 54 -3.55 24.76 3.32
C GLN A 54 -2.90 25.40 2.09
N GLU A 55 -1.60 25.28 1.93
CA GLU A 55 -0.86 25.77 0.76
C GLU A 55 -0.99 24.82 -0.43
N ASP A 56 -1.14 23.51 -0.19
CA ASP A 56 -1.39 22.51 -1.24
C ASP A 56 -2.89 22.37 -1.51
N THR A 57 -3.38 23.19 -2.44
CA THR A 57 -4.80 23.23 -2.83
C THR A 57 -5.33 21.93 -3.45
N HIS A 58 -4.47 20.98 -3.76
CA HIS A 58 -4.85 19.69 -4.34
C HIS A 58 -5.36 18.66 -3.29
N LEU A 59 -5.00 18.85 -2.02
CA LEU A 59 -5.47 18.00 -0.92
C LEU A 59 -6.72 18.55 -0.20
N ALA A 60 -7.10 19.81 -0.49
CA ALA A 60 -8.30 20.41 0.08
C ALA A 60 -9.54 19.97 -0.70
N THR A 61 -10.34 19.09 -0.16
CA THR A 61 -11.68 18.80 -0.65
C THR A 61 -12.51 20.10 -0.57
N TYR A 62 -12.72 20.73 -1.72
CA TYR A 62 -13.57 21.91 -1.84
C TYR A 62 -15.02 21.54 -1.58
N THR A 63 -15.59 22.02 -0.49
CA THR A 63 -17.03 21.97 -0.23
C THR A 63 -17.56 23.40 -0.37
N PRO A 64 -18.33 23.73 -1.43
CA PRO A 64 -18.91 25.05 -1.58
C PRO A 64 -19.84 25.39 -0.42
N GLY A 65 -19.64 26.55 0.20
CA GLY A 65 -20.60 27.17 1.12
C GLY A 65 -20.48 26.86 2.60
N LYS A 66 -19.55 26.03 3.06
CA LYS A 66 -19.26 25.88 4.49
C LYS A 66 -18.02 26.65 4.88
N LYS A 67 -18.17 27.66 5.74
CA LYS A 67 -17.05 28.24 6.48
C LYS A 67 -16.35 27.10 7.23
N LYS A 68 -15.02 26.99 7.05
CA LYS A 68 -14.18 26.00 7.72
C LYS A 68 -14.24 26.20 9.24
N GLU A 69 -15.06 25.45 9.94
CA GLU A 69 -14.77 24.98 11.29
C GLU A 69 -14.15 23.58 11.14
N ASN A 70 -13.01 23.50 10.53
CA ASN A 70 -12.35 22.21 10.39
C ASN A 70 -11.33 22.05 11.51
N LYS A 71 -11.79 21.44 12.58
CA LYS A 71 -10.99 20.59 13.45
C LYS A 71 -10.80 19.19 12.80
N ASP A 72 -10.72 19.13 11.48
CA ASP A 72 -10.50 17.89 10.76
C ASP A 72 -9.08 17.43 11.13
N GLN A 73 -9.00 16.37 11.90
CA GLN A 73 -7.75 15.67 12.11
C GLN A 73 -7.19 15.34 10.73
N LEU A 74 -5.95 15.73 10.51
CA LEU A 74 -5.24 15.30 9.32
C LEU A 74 -5.09 13.79 9.38
N GLU A 75 -5.38 13.15 8.26
CA GLU A 75 -5.45 11.71 8.16
C GLU A 75 -4.40 11.20 7.17
N VAL A 76 -3.79 10.07 7.48
CA VAL A 76 -2.91 9.36 6.58
C VAL A 76 -3.71 8.26 5.90
N PRO A 77 -3.77 8.19 4.58
CA PRO A 77 -4.56 7.17 3.89
C PRO A 77 -4.02 5.75 4.11
N ARG A 78 -2.69 5.61 4.26
CA ARG A 78 -2.02 4.32 4.41
C ARG A 78 -0.68 4.47 5.11
N ILE A 79 -0.37 3.55 6.03
CA ILE A 79 0.96 3.39 6.62
C ILE A 79 1.46 1.99 6.27
N GLY A 80 2.44 1.90 5.38
CA GLY A 80 2.89 0.62 4.86
C GLY A 80 4.21 0.69 4.12
N VAL A 81 4.58 -0.45 3.55
CA VAL A 81 5.75 -0.62 2.69
C VAL A 81 5.30 -1.21 1.37
N ARG A 82 5.79 -0.65 0.29
CA ARG A 82 5.50 -1.09 -1.08
C ARG A 82 6.77 -1.58 -1.75
N PHE A 83 6.69 -2.72 -2.41
CA PHE A 83 7.80 -3.29 -3.17
C PHE A 83 7.29 -4.12 -4.35
N ARG A 84 8.18 -4.40 -5.29
CA ARG A 84 7.88 -5.18 -6.50
C ARG A 84 8.65 -6.48 -6.50
N ILE A 85 7.99 -7.52 -6.97
CA ILE A 85 8.57 -8.84 -7.18
C ILE A 85 8.33 -9.29 -8.62
N PRO A 86 9.14 -10.24 -9.14
CA PRO A 86 8.93 -10.79 -10.47
C PRO A 86 7.52 -11.39 -10.64
N GLN A 87 6.93 -11.23 -11.82
CA GLN A 87 5.63 -11.80 -12.17
C GLN A 87 5.55 -13.32 -11.94
N SER A 88 6.66 -14.04 -12.01
CA SER A 88 6.71 -15.48 -11.75
C SER A 88 6.31 -15.86 -10.33
N LEU A 89 6.38 -14.92 -9.37
CA LEU A 89 5.94 -15.10 -7.98
C LEU A 89 4.45 -14.73 -7.82
N ASN A 90 3.62 -15.26 -8.68
CA ASN A 90 2.21 -14.90 -8.82
C ASN A 90 1.27 -15.67 -7.88
N VAL A 91 1.71 -16.78 -7.29
CA VAL A 91 0.88 -17.56 -6.36
C VAL A 91 0.90 -16.86 -5.00
N VAL A 92 -0.29 -16.50 -4.52
CA VAL A 92 -0.50 -15.82 -3.24
C VAL A 92 -1.21 -16.76 -2.28
N GLU A 93 -0.58 -17.05 -1.15
CA GLU A 93 -1.18 -17.83 -0.06
C GLU A 93 -1.07 -17.01 1.23
N TYR A 94 -2.15 -16.89 2.00
CA TYR A 94 -2.14 -16.06 3.19
C TYR A 94 -3.06 -16.58 4.29
N PHE A 95 -2.82 -16.12 5.51
CA PHE A 95 -3.69 -16.32 6.66
C PHE A 95 -4.16 -14.97 7.18
N GLY A 96 -5.41 -14.65 6.87
CA GLY A 96 -6.05 -13.37 7.15
C GLY A 96 -7.52 -13.39 6.81
N ARG A 97 -8.16 -12.23 6.68
CA ARG A 97 -9.55 -12.15 6.22
C ARG A 97 -9.63 -12.30 4.71
N GLY A 98 -10.64 -13.06 4.27
CA GLY A 98 -10.86 -13.33 2.85
C GLY A 98 -12.12 -14.18 2.61
N PRO A 99 -12.22 -14.84 1.42
CA PRO A 99 -11.28 -14.79 0.29
C PRO A 99 -11.31 -13.47 -0.50
N GLU A 100 -12.43 -12.74 -0.43
CA GLU A 100 -12.65 -11.50 -1.15
C GLU A 100 -11.86 -10.33 -0.56
N GLU A 101 -11.69 -9.25 -1.34
CA GLU A 101 -11.12 -8.02 -0.81
C GLU A 101 -11.94 -7.49 0.37
N ASN A 102 -11.26 -6.90 1.32
CA ASN A 102 -11.89 -6.32 2.49
C ASN A 102 -11.05 -5.18 3.06
N TYR A 103 -11.72 -4.22 3.68
CA TYR A 103 -11.13 -3.04 4.26
C TYR A 103 -11.63 -2.88 5.68
N ILE A 104 -10.96 -2.10 6.51
CA ILE A 104 -11.28 -2.01 7.94
C ILE A 104 -12.71 -1.55 8.22
N ASP A 105 -13.34 -0.83 7.31
CA ASP A 105 -14.74 -0.38 7.38
C ASP A 105 -15.74 -1.32 6.68
N ARG A 106 -15.25 -2.38 6.02
CA ARG A 106 -16.10 -3.40 5.36
C ARG A 106 -15.44 -4.79 5.36
N ASN A 107 -15.10 -5.30 6.53
CA ASN A 107 -14.50 -6.62 6.69
C ASN A 107 -15.32 -7.61 7.54
N ALA A 108 -16.46 -7.18 8.07
CA ALA A 108 -17.27 -7.99 8.98
C ALA A 108 -17.76 -9.30 8.33
N GLY A 109 -18.02 -9.30 7.01
CA GLY A 109 -18.43 -10.48 6.26
C GLY A 109 -17.27 -11.40 5.83
N SER A 110 -16.02 -10.96 6.00
CA SER A 110 -14.83 -11.71 5.58
C SER A 110 -14.28 -12.53 6.74
N MET A 111 -14.26 -13.86 6.57
CA MET A 111 -13.79 -14.77 7.63
C MET A 111 -12.28 -14.84 7.67
N VAL A 112 -11.72 -14.99 8.87
CA VAL A 112 -10.30 -15.30 9.03
C VAL A 112 -10.05 -16.75 8.69
N GLY A 113 -9.14 -16.99 7.76
CA GLY A 113 -8.81 -18.32 7.27
C GLY A 113 -7.50 -18.34 6.48
N ARG A 114 -7.11 -19.56 6.07
CA ARG A 114 -5.99 -19.74 5.13
C ARG A 114 -6.55 -19.82 3.72
N TYR A 115 -6.10 -18.91 2.88
CA TYR A 115 -6.58 -18.76 1.50
C TYR A 115 -5.43 -18.85 0.52
N LYS A 116 -5.73 -19.30 -0.68
CA LYS A 116 -4.79 -19.38 -1.78
C LYS A 116 -5.42 -18.85 -3.06
N THR A 117 -4.70 -17.97 -3.73
CA THR A 117 -5.13 -17.30 -4.95
C THR A 117 -3.92 -16.95 -5.82
N THR A 118 -4.08 -16.08 -6.79
CA THR A 118 -2.99 -15.46 -7.54
C THR A 118 -3.12 -13.95 -7.54
N ALA A 119 -2.05 -13.24 -7.85
CA ALA A 119 -2.09 -11.78 -7.97
C ALA A 119 -3.08 -11.32 -9.04
N ASP A 120 -3.27 -12.10 -10.11
CA ASP A 120 -4.27 -11.80 -11.14
C ASP A 120 -5.71 -11.90 -10.59
N PHE A 121 -6.00 -12.87 -9.74
CA PHE A 121 -7.32 -13.05 -9.11
C PHE A 121 -7.56 -12.18 -7.87
N MET A 122 -6.55 -11.47 -7.40
CA MET A 122 -6.74 -10.47 -6.33
C MET A 122 -7.31 -9.15 -6.87
N TYR A 123 -7.13 -8.89 -8.15
CA TYR A 123 -7.67 -7.70 -8.81
C TYR A 123 -9.20 -7.75 -8.86
N VAL A 124 -9.85 -6.62 -8.59
CA VAL A 124 -11.30 -6.45 -8.68
C VAL A 124 -11.64 -5.48 -9.79
N ASP A 125 -12.47 -5.92 -10.72
CA ASP A 125 -12.87 -5.20 -11.93
C ASP A 125 -13.92 -4.11 -11.62
N TYR A 126 -13.53 -3.07 -10.87
CA TYR A 126 -14.39 -1.91 -10.69
C TYR A 126 -14.57 -1.15 -12.00
N VAL A 127 -15.80 -0.74 -12.31
CA VAL A 127 -16.12 0.03 -13.53
C VAL A 127 -15.23 1.26 -13.65
N ARG A 128 -15.02 1.96 -12.56
CA ARG A 128 -13.99 2.98 -12.42
C ARG A 128 -12.82 2.39 -11.66
N PRO A 129 -11.63 2.25 -12.27
CA PRO A 129 -10.45 1.73 -11.61
C PRO A 129 -10.11 2.54 -10.36
N GLN A 130 -9.92 1.86 -9.25
CA GLN A 130 -9.66 2.46 -7.96
C GLN A 130 -8.91 1.48 -7.06
N GLU A 131 -8.59 1.89 -5.83
CA GLU A 131 -8.01 1.02 -4.81
C GLU A 131 -8.80 -0.30 -4.72
N ASN A 132 -8.10 -1.42 -4.78
CA ASN A 132 -8.71 -2.75 -4.75
C ASN A 132 -7.75 -3.82 -4.25
N GLY A 133 -8.28 -5.02 -4.03
CA GLY A 133 -7.50 -6.21 -3.74
C GLY A 133 -6.94 -6.30 -2.31
N HIS A 134 -7.28 -5.37 -1.41
CA HIS A 134 -6.77 -5.38 -0.04
C HIS A 134 -7.34 -6.52 0.80
N ARG A 135 -6.54 -7.04 1.73
CA ARG A 135 -6.91 -8.06 2.73
C ARG A 135 -6.47 -7.57 4.11
N THR A 136 -7.37 -7.57 5.06
CA THR A 136 -7.11 -7.14 6.45
C THR A 136 -6.81 -8.31 7.37
N ASP A 137 -6.37 -8.01 8.60
CA ASP A 137 -6.12 -8.98 9.66
C ASP A 137 -5.22 -10.15 9.23
N THR A 138 -4.22 -9.86 8.41
CA THR A 138 -3.29 -10.86 7.87
C THR A 138 -2.15 -11.10 8.85
N ARG A 139 -1.86 -12.39 9.11
CA ARG A 139 -0.75 -12.83 9.97
C ARG A 139 0.49 -13.13 9.15
N TRP A 140 0.29 -13.63 7.94
CA TRP A 140 1.35 -13.89 6.99
C TRP A 140 0.81 -13.95 5.57
N VAL A 141 1.66 -13.64 4.61
CA VAL A 141 1.42 -13.86 3.17
C VAL A 141 2.66 -14.43 2.51
N ALA A 142 2.48 -15.47 1.73
CA ALA A 142 3.52 -16.08 0.91
C ALA A 142 3.26 -15.80 -0.57
N LEU A 143 4.30 -15.35 -1.26
CA LEU A 143 4.31 -15.01 -2.67
C LEU A 143 5.31 -15.93 -3.37
N THR A 144 4.82 -16.91 -4.13
CA THR A 144 5.66 -17.98 -4.65
C THR A 144 5.46 -18.23 -6.15
N ASP A 145 6.43 -18.88 -6.75
CA ASP A 145 6.29 -19.47 -8.09
C ASP A 145 5.51 -20.81 -8.01
N LYS A 146 5.24 -21.40 -9.17
CA LYS A 146 4.57 -22.72 -9.29
C LYS A 146 5.32 -23.86 -8.60
N ASN A 147 6.62 -23.68 -8.32
CA ASN A 147 7.47 -24.65 -7.65
C ASN A 147 7.54 -24.40 -6.13
N GLY A 148 6.84 -23.38 -5.64
CA GLY A 148 6.83 -23.01 -4.23
C GLY A 148 8.05 -22.22 -3.77
N ARG A 149 8.83 -21.62 -4.68
CA ARG A 149 9.97 -20.76 -4.35
C ARG A 149 9.52 -19.30 -4.36
N GLY A 150 9.96 -18.52 -3.41
CA GLY A 150 9.60 -17.11 -3.33
C GLY A 150 9.87 -16.48 -1.98
N LEU A 151 8.89 -15.75 -1.48
CA LEU A 151 9.00 -14.91 -0.30
C LEU A 151 7.79 -15.14 0.62
N LEU A 152 8.04 -15.34 1.91
CA LEU A 152 7.04 -15.25 2.96
C LEU A 152 7.22 -13.93 3.71
N VAL A 153 6.15 -13.19 3.88
CA VAL A 153 6.05 -12.04 4.78
C VAL A 153 5.33 -12.51 6.03
N GLN A 154 6.02 -12.55 7.15
CA GLN A 154 5.47 -12.90 8.45
C GLN A 154 5.29 -11.64 9.28
N ALA A 155 4.06 -11.35 9.67
CA ALA A 155 3.73 -10.16 10.43
C ALA A 155 4.06 -10.32 11.91
N LYS A 156 4.54 -9.28 12.57
CA LYS A 156 4.72 -9.23 14.03
C LYS A 156 3.41 -8.94 14.76
N GLN A 157 2.56 -8.17 14.15
CA GLN A 157 1.14 -7.96 14.49
C GLN A 157 0.31 -8.14 13.22
N THR A 158 -1.00 -8.17 13.31
CA THR A 158 -1.83 -8.24 12.10
C THR A 158 -1.57 -7.03 11.19
N ILE A 159 -1.45 -7.32 9.91
CA ILE A 159 -1.21 -6.36 8.84
C ILE A 159 -2.34 -6.38 7.82
N GLY A 160 -2.40 -5.37 6.98
CA GLY A 160 -3.09 -5.43 5.70
C GLY A 160 -2.11 -5.74 4.58
N PHE A 161 -2.59 -6.29 3.47
CA PHE A 161 -1.78 -6.43 2.26
C PHE A 161 -2.63 -6.43 1.01
N ASN A 162 -2.02 -6.08 -0.11
CA ASN A 162 -2.46 -6.47 -1.45
C ASN A 162 -1.25 -6.90 -2.29
N ALA A 163 -1.52 -7.69 -3.33
CA ALA A 163 -0.52 -8.13 -4.30
C ALA A 163 -1.17 -8.12 -5.69
N LEU A 164 -0.90 -7.09 -6.46
CA LEU A 164 -1.57 -6.84 -7.74
C LEU A 164 -0.55 -6.75 -8.88
N ARG A 165 -1.03 -7.01 -10.10
CA ARG A 165 -0.25 -6.81 -11.33
C ARG A 165 -0.24 -5.36 -11.80
N ASN A 166 -0.73 -4.44 -10.98
CA ASN A 166 -0.82 -3.01 -11.26
C ASN A 166 -0.28 -2.21 -10.08
N THR A 167 0.15 -1.01 -10.35
CA THR A 167 0.53 -0.05 -9.30
C THR A 167 -0.70 0.73 -8.84
N VAL A 168 -0.60 1.35 -7.67
CA VAL A 168 -1.66 2.25 -7.18
C VAL A 168 -1.90 3.40 -8.17
N GLU A 169 -0.85 3.87 -8.81
CA GLU A 169 -0.88 4.97 -9.80
C GLU A 169 -1.54 4.55 -11.13
N ASP A 170 -1.72 3.25 -11.38
CA ASP A 170 -2.47 2.75 -12.54
C ASP A 170 -3.99 2.93 -12.36
N PHE A 171 -4.46 3.16 -11.13
CA PHE A 171 -5.88 3.26 -10.83
C PHE A 171 -6.27 4.71 -10.58
N ASP A 172 -7.19 5.23 -11.41
CA ASP A 172 -7.84 6.52 -11.22
C ASP A 172 -6.89 7.64 -10.75
N SER A 173 -5.71 7.72 -11.34
CA SER A 173 -4.82 8.85 -11.10
C SER A 173 -5.53 10.14 -11.50
N GLU A 174 -5.25 11.24 -10.80
CA GLU A 174 -5.85 12.55 -11.16
C GLU A 174 -5.57 12.94 -12.61
N GLU A 175 -4.45 12.50 -13.15
CA GLU A 175 -4.08 12.71 -14.55
C GLU A 175 -4.89 11.83 -15.52
N SER A 176 -5.37 10.67 -15.09
CA SER A 176 -6.16 9.76 -15.90
C SER A 176 -7.67 10.03 -15.84
N SER A 177 -8.18 10.52 -14.72
CA SER A 177 -9.61 10.64 -14.44
C SER A 177 -10.19 12.02 -14.64
N ARG A 178 -9.37 13.07 -14.66
CA ARG A 178 -9.83 14.45 -14.89
C ARG A 178 -9.37 14.93 -16.26
N PRO A 179 -10.23 15.68 -17.00
CA PRO A 179 -9.76 16.42 -18.16
C PRO A 179 -8.56 17.25 -17.75
N TYR A 180 -7.48 17.17 -18.51
CA TYR A 180 -6.29 17.96 -18.25
C TYR A 180 -6.68 19.44 -18.04
N GLN A 181 -6.36 19.97 -16.87
CA GLN A 181 -6.75 21.32 -16.52
C GLN A 181 -5.79 22.30 -17.19
N TRP A 182 -6.16 22.78 -18.36
CA TRP A 182 -5.43 23.78 -19.14
C TRP A 182 -5.32 25.13 -18.43
N ARG A 183 -6.27 25.41 -17.52
CA ARG A 183 -6.22 26.63 -16.73
C ARG A 183 -5.04 26.58 -15.76
N ASN A 184 -4.24 27.63 -15.76
CA ASN A 184 -3.05 27.79 -14.90
C ASN A 184 -1.81 26.97 -15.32
N ARG A 185 -1.75 26.45 -16.55
CA ARG A 185 -0.55 25.81 -17.09
C ARG A 185 0.16 26.73 -18.07
N SER A 186 1.50 26.69 -18.08
CA SER A 186 2.28 27.39 -19.08
C SER A 186 2.14 26.72 -20.46
N PRO A 187 2.39 27.43 -21.55
CA PRO A 187 2.41 26.86 -22.90
C PRO A 187 3.40 25.68 -23.02
N GLU A 188 4.52 25.73 -22.32
CA GLU A 188 5.55 24.67 -22.29
C GLU A 188 5.03 23.41 -21.61
N GLU A 189 4.36 23.53 -20.45
CA GLU A 189 3.72 22.41 -19.75
C GLU A 189 2.63 21.77 -20.59
N ILE A 190 1.82 22.57 -21.28
CA ILE A 190 0.78 22.09 -22.19
C ILE A 190 1.40 21.32 -23.35
N ASN A 191 2.44 21.86 -23.95
CA ASN A 191 3.11 21.21 -25.07
C ASN A 191 3.78 19.90 -24.63
N GLN A 192 4.43 19.90 -23.47
CA GLN A 192 5.05 18.68 -22.93
C GLN A 192 4.00 17.59 -22.67
N HIS A 193 2.86 17.97 -22.06
CA HIS A 193 1.76 17.04 -21.83
C HIS A 193 1.25 16.42 -23.13
N ASN A 194 1.04 17.21 -24.17
CA ASN A 194 0.60 16.72 -25.48
C ASN A 194 1.62 15.77 -26.12
N VAL A 195 2.91 16.06 -25.98
CA VAL A 195 3.98 15.18 -26.47
C VAL A 195 3.98 13.86 -25.70
N ASP A 196 3.82 13.90 -24.39
CA ASP A 196 3.83 12.71 -23.54
C ASP A 196 2.58 11.84 -23.78
N GLU A 197 1.42 12.46 -23.98
CA GLU A 197 0.19 11.75 -24.39
C GLU A 197 0.34 11.10 -25.78
N ALA A 198 0.86 11.83 -26.77
CA ALA A 198 1.08 11.31 -28.12
C ALA A 198 2.11 10.16 -28.16
N ARG A 199 3.07 10.15 -27.24
CA ARG A 199 4.06 9.07 -27.08
C ARG A 199 3.58 7.91 -26.20
N ASN A 200 2.32 7.92 -25.76
CA ASN A 200 1.78 6.95 -24.79
C ASN A 200 2.59 6.85 -23.48
N LEU A 201 3.30 7.90 -23.10
CA LEU A 201 4.00 7.97 -21.82
C LEU A 201 3.04 8.17 -20.65
N ILE A 202 1.93 8.88 -20.91
CA ILE A 202 0.81 9.04 -19.97
C ILE A 202 -0.29 8.08 -20.41
N ARG A 203 -0.57 7.09 -19.61
CA ARG A 203 -1.70 6.17 -19.84
C ARG A 203 -2.96 6.74 -19.20
N LYS A 204 -4.00 6.93 -20.01
CA LYS A 204 -5.35 7.22 -19.51
C LYS A 204 -6.03 5.90 -19.13
N MET A 205 -6.02 5.57 -17.84
CA MET A 205 -6.68 4.37 -17.31
C MET A 205 -7.96 4.76 -16.58
N THR A 206 -8.93 5.29 -17.32
CA THR A 206 -10.19 5.81 -16.77
C THR A 206 -11.30 4.78 -16.67
N HIS A 207 -11.16 3.67 -17.41
CA HIS A 207 -12.15 2.61 -17.46
C HIS A 207 -11.50 1.25 -17.24
N ILE A 208 -12.30 0.27 -16.86
CA ILE A 208 -11.86 -1.11 -16.62
C ILE A 208 -11.04 -1.69 -17.79
N ASN A 209 -11.41 -1.37 -19.03
CA ASN A 209 -10.74 -1.87 -20.24
C ASN A 209 -9.37 -1.22 -20.49
N ASP A 210 -9.07 -0.12 -19.81
CA ASP A 210 -7.81 0.61 -19.98
C ASP A 210 -6.70 0.01 -19.10
N ILE A 211 -7.07 -0.78 -18.10
CA ILE A 211 -6.15 -1.38 -17.16
C ILE A 211 -5.41 -2.55 -17.80
N VAL A 212 -4.11 -2.41 -17.90
CA VAL A 212 -3.22 -3.46 -18.45
C VAL A 212 -2.31 -3.98 -17.33
N PRO A 213 -2.35 -5.29 -17.06
CA PRO A 213 -1.47 -5.89 -16.06
C PRO A 213 0.00 -5.68 -16.42
N ARG A 214 0.80 -5.32 -15.42
CA ARG A 214 2.26 -5.16 -15.53
C ARG A 214 2.95 -6.52 -15.50
N ASN A 215 4.21 -6.57 -15.93
CA ASN A 215 5.05 -7.78 -15.90
C ASN A 215 5.77 -7.99 -14.54
N PHE A 216 5.18 -7.48 -13.48
CA PHE A 216 5.61 -7.67 -12.08
C PHE A 216 4.38 -7.81 -11.19
N VAL A 217 4.60 -8.19 -9.94
CA VAL A 217 3.60 -8.07 -8.88
C VAL A 217 4.04 -6.95 -7.95
N GLU A 218 3.18 -5.94 -7.75
CA GLU A 218 3.35 -4.92 -6.73
C GLU A 218 2.68 -5.40 -5.45
N VAL A 219 3.44 -5.38 -4.37
CA VAL A 219 3.01 -5.85 -3.06
C VAL A 219 3.02 -4.67 -2.10
N CYS A 220 1.88 -4.43 -1.48
CA CYS A 220 1.78 -3.53 -0.34
C CYS A 220 1.63 -4.37 0.92
N VAL A 221 2.42 -4.04 1.93
CA VAL A 221 2.33 -4.60 3.29
C VAL A 221 2.10 -3.43 4.22
N ASP A 222 0.94 -3.38 4.84
CA ASP A 222 0.49 -2.22 5.56
C ASP A 222 0.29 -2.51 7.05
N MET A 223 0.78 -1.63 7.89
CA MET A 223 0.31 -1.60 9.27
C MET A 223 -1.21 -1.40 9.27
N ARG A 224 -1.67 -0.41 8.51
CA ARG A 224 -3.07 -0.07 8.36
C ARG A 224 -3.30 0.74 7.09
N GLN A 225 -4.41 0.50 6.44
CA GLN A 225 -5.02 1.35 5.44
C GLN A 225 -6.33 1.88 6.01
N GLN A 226 -6.64 3.16 5.77
CA GLN A 226 -7.93 3.71 6.18
C GLN A 226 -9.09 3.03 5.44
N GLY A 227 -10.30 3.16 5.95
CA GLY A 227 -11.51 2.71 5.28
C GLY A 227 -11.70 3.39 3.94
N VAL A 228 -12.45 2.75 3.06
CA VAL A 228 -12.69 3.24 1.68
C VAL A 228 -14.03 3.96 1.55
N ALA A 229 -14.84 4.01 2.60
CA ALA A 229 -16.17 4.64 2.62
C ALA A 229 -17.09 4.15 1.48
N GLY A 230 -17.81 5.04 0.81
CA GLY A 230 -18.60 4.66 -0.36
C GLY A 230 -19.98 4.09 -0.02
N TYR A 231 -20.51 4.38 1.17
CA TYR A 231 -21.84 3.94 1.60
C TYR A 231 -22.97 4.83 1.06
N ASP A 232 -22.65 5.90 0.34
CA ASP A 232 -23.59 6.68 -0.44
C ASP A 232 -22.98 7.12 -1.78
N SER A 233 -23.81 7.72 -2.65
CA SER A 233 -23.39 8.20 -3.98
C SER A 233 -22.93 9.66 -3.98
N TRP A 234 -22.86 10.30 -2.81
CA TRP A 234 -22.61 11.74 -2.66
C TRP A 234 -21.22 12.08 -2.13
N GLY A 235 -20.30 11.11 -2.14
CA GLY A 235 -18.94 11.30 -1.68
C GLY A 235 -18.82 11.21 -0.15
N ALA A 236 -19.51 10.22 0.45
CA ALA A 236 -19.36 9.93 1.86
C ALA A 236 -17.91 9.74 2.25
N LYS A 237 -17.48 10.46 3.28
CA LYS A 237 -16.15 10.31 3.86
C LYS A 237 -16.07 9.08 4.74
N VAL A 238 -14.85 8.57 4.90
CA VAL A 238 -14.55 7.50 5.86
C VAL A 238 -15.00 7.93 7.26
N GLN A 239 -15.67 7.03 7.98
CA GLN A 239 -16.07 7.32 9.36
C GLN A 239 -14.84 7.41 10.28
N PRO A 240 -14.85 8.29 11.30
CA PRO A 240 -13.68 8.56 12.14
C PRO A 240 -13.00 7.33 12.76
N GLY A 241 -13.77 6.29 13.09
CA GLY A 241 -13.23 5.03 13.63
C GLY A 241 -12.36 4.23 12.65
N TYR A 242 -12.43 4.55 11.37
CA TYR A 242 -11.73 3.86 10.29
C TYR A 242 -10.67 4.74 9.60
N THR A 243 -10.35 5.88 10.17
CA THR A 243 -9.28 6.75 9.70
C THR A 243 -7.95 6.45 10.41
N ILE A 244 -6.86 7.01 9.91
CA ILE A 244 -5.53 6.92 10.52
C ILE A 244 -5.10 8.35 10.86
N PRO A 245 -5.16 8.77 12.14
CA PRO A 245 -4.74 10.11 12.53
C PRO A 245 -3.27 10.39 12.21
N ALA A 246 -2.97 11.52 11.56
CA ALA A 246 -1.61 11.90 11.21
C ALA A 246 -0.78 12.41 12.40
N ASN A 247 -1.42 12.67 13.55
CA ASN A 247 -0.85 13.26 14.74
C ASN A 247 -0.39 12.23 15.79
N GLN A 248 -0.27 10.99 15.42
CA GLN A 248 0.12 9.89 16.30
C GLN A 248 1.38 9.22 15.78
N ASN A 249 2.17 8.68 16.70
CA ASN A 249 3.28 7.82 16.36
C ASN A 249 2.77 6.39 16.16
N TYR A 250 3.34 5.71 15.15
CA TYR A 250 3.02 4.32 14.86
C TYR A 250 4.30 3.50 14.78
N GLU A 251 4.27 2.31 15.37
CA GLU A 251 5.37 1.35 15.29
C GLU A 251 4.81 -0.01 14.88
N TRP A 252 5.47 -0.67 13.94
CA TRP A 252 5.08 -1.97 13.44
C TRP A 252 6.24 -2.71 12.80
N GLY A 253 6.03 -3.95 12.41
CA GLY A 253 7.08 -4.69 11.77
C GLY A 253 6.64 -6.01 11.17
N PHE A 254 7.52 -6.55 10.34
CA PHE A 254 7.35 -7.83 9.70
C PHE A 254 8.71 -8.44 9.36
N THR A 255 8.69 -9.70 8.98
CA THR A 255 9.90 -10.43 8.59
C THR A 255 9.73 -10.97 7.19
N PHE A 256 10.70 -10.73 6.33
CA PHE A 256 10.85 -11.43 5.06
C PHE A 256 11.60 -12.74 5.29
N VAL A 257 11.01 -13.85 4.86
CA VAL A 257 11.61 -15.19 4.94
C VAL A 257 11.70 -15.79 3.55
N PRO A 258 12.88 -16.13 3.05
CA PRO A 258 13.03 -16.83 1.77
C PRO A 258 12.35 -18.20 1.79
N VAL A 259 11.53 -18.48 0.79
CA VAL A 259 10.89 -19.79 0.57
C VAL A 259 11.58 -20.47 -0.61
N ARG A 260 12.12 -21.67 -0.40
CA ARG A 260 12.99 -22.37 -1.39
C ARG A 260 12.30 -23.52 -2.09
N ALA A 261 11.24 -24.08 -1.49
CA ALA A 261 10.51 -25.24 -2.02
C ALA A 261 9.08 -25.29 -1.48
N LYS A 262 8.25 -26.13 -2.09
CA LYS A 262 6.92 -26.47 -1.58
C LYS A 262 7.02 -27.00 -0.14
N GLY A 263 6.13 -26.52 0.74
CA GLY A 263 6.10 -26.90 2.15
C GLY A 263 7.03 -26.10 3.06
N ASP A 264 7.92 -25.27 2.52
CA ASP A 264 8.80 -24.43 3.35
C ASP A 264 8.03 -23.31 4.07
N VAL A 265 6.91 -22.83 3.50
CA VAL A 265 6.02 -21.88 4.19
C VAL A 265 5.59 -22.45 5.56
N ASP A 266 5.07 -23.67 5.58
CA ASP A 266 4.61 -24.30 6.82
C ASP A 266 5.75 -24.59 7.81
N LYS A 267 6.96 -24.86 7.31
CA LYS A 267 8.14 -25.01 8.16
C LYS A 267 8.56 -23.68 8.77
N SER A 268 8.60 -22.61 7.95
CA SER A 268 8.99 -21.27 8.38
C SER A 268 8.02 -20.69 9.41
N LEU A 269 6.72 -20.97 9.28
CA LEU A 269 5.70 -20.52 10.22
C LEU A 269 5.80 -21.13 11.63
N ARG A 270 6.65 -22.15 11.82
CA ARG A 270 6.92 -22.72 13.16
C ARG A 270 7.91 -21.87 13.97
N TYR A 271 8.57 -20.92 13.32
CA TYR A 271 9.56 -20.05 13.95
C TYR A 271 9.01 -18.62 14.03
N ASN A 272 9.18 -17.99 15.17
CA ASN A 272 8.98 -16.55 15.35
C ASN A 272 10.34 -15.88 15.14
N TYR A 273 10.49 -15.17 14.06
CA TYR A 273 11.73 -14.48 13.69
C TYR A 273 11.81 -13.06 14.27
#